data_7d407277822333205d750ffeafdef3aa
#
_entry.id   7d407277822333205d750ffeafdef3aa
#
_cell.length_a   1.000
_cell.length_b   1.000
_cell.length_c   1.000
_cell.angle_alpha   90.00
_cell.angle_beta   90.00
_cell.angle_gamma   90.00
#
_symmetry.space_group_name_H-M   'P 1'
#
loop_
_entity.id
_entity.type
_entity.pdbx_description
1 polymer ?
#
loop_
_entity_poly.entity_id
_entity_poly.type
_entity_poly.pdbx_seq_one_letter_code
_entity_poly.pdbx_strand_id
1 'polypeptide(L)'
;LVIEYAGLIPIFILYGLVTTPWLAIALFILDHLFFKLAFAMRTYFQKIADPEDIASTAAVAFTINHIAAVAVPFVFGLVWLISPALVFFAGAGMAVGSLVLSMLIPRMPAVGNETRLRAWAGSDGSKRPAA
;
A
#
# COMPACT_ATOMS: atom_id res chain seq x y z
N LEU A 1 6.74 2.76 3.00
CA LEU A 1 5.77 1.76 2.50
C LEU A 1 6.04 0.37 3.09
N VAL A 2 7.23 -0.25 2.89
CA VAL A 2 7.52 -1.62 3.36
C VAL A 2 7.36 -1.75 4.87
N ILE A 3 7.93 -0.83 5.65
CA ILE A 3 7.81 -0.83 7.13
C ILE A 3 6.36 -0.62 7.55
N GLU A 4 5.64 0.25 6.87
CA GLU A 4 4.24 0.53 7.10
C GLU A 4 3.38 -0.73 6.91
N TYR A 5 3.43 -1.35 5.73
CA TYR A 5 2.63 -2.54 5.46
C TYR A 5 3.06 -3.74 6.31
N ALA A 6 4.36 -3.91 6.58
CA ALA A 6 4.85 -4.93 7.50
C ALA A 6 4.32 -4.74 8.93
N GLY A 7 4.10 -3.50 9.36
CA GLY A 7 3.47 -3.18 10.65
C GLY A 7 1.95 -3.36 10.65
N LEU A 8 1.27 -3.02 9.55
CA LEU A 8 -0.19 -3.13 9.44
C LEU A 8 -0.68 -4.58 9.42
N ILE A 9 0.06 -5.50 8.78
CA ILE A 9 -0.31 -6.91 8.70
C ILE A 9 -0.60 -7.52 10.09
N PRO A 10 0.34 -7.50 11.05
CA PRO A 10 0.08 -8.06 12.38
C PRO A 10 -1.02 -7.31 13.12
N ILE A 11 -1.17 -6.01 12.93
CA ILE A 11 -2.24 -5.22 13.55
C ILE A 11 -3.60 -5.70 13.07
N PHE A 12 -3.81 -5.89 11.77
CA PHE A 12 -5.08 -6.38 11.23
C PHE A 12 -5.36 -7.83 11.64
N ILE A 13 -4.36 -8.69 11.68
CA ILE A 13 -4.51 -10.05 12.19
C ILE A 13 -4.95 -10.03 13.66
N LEU A 14 -4.30 -9.22 14.48
CA LEU A 14 -4.65 -9.07 15.89
C LEU A 14 -6.05 -8.50 16.09
N TYR A 15 -6.49 -7.55 15.26
CA TYR A 15 -7.88 -7.07 15.29
C TYR A 15 -8.89 -8.17 15.01
N GLY A 16 -8.59 -9.09 14.09
CA GLY A 16 -9.47 -10.23 13.78
C GLY A 16 -9.56 -11.25 14.93
N LEU A 17 -8.57 -11.28 15.81
CA LEU A 17 -8.47 -12.25 16.92
C LEU A 17 -8.83 -11.65 18.29
N VAL A 18 -8.77 -10.33 18.42
CA VAL A 18 -8.95 -9.64 19.71
C VAL A 18 -10.42 -9.63 20.11
N THR A 19 -10.67 -10.02 21.38
CA THR A 19 -11.98 -9.96 22.02
C THR A 19 -12.04 -8.94 23.15
N THR A 20 -10.90 -8.41 23.58
CA THR A 20 -10.77 -7.49 24.71
C THR A 20 -10.78 -6.03 24.24
N PRO A 21 -11.72 -5.18 24.68
CA PRO A 21 -11.85 -3.80 24.22
C PRO A 21 -10.58 -2.95 24.40
N TRP A 22 -9.88 -3.12 25.52
CA TRP A 22 -8.66 -2.36 25.81
C TRP A 22 -7.52 -2.64 24.82
N LEU A 23 -7.40 -3.90 24.40
CA LEU A 23 -6.41 -4.28 23.40
C LEU A 23 -6.78 -3.75 22.03
N ALA A 24 -8.07 -3.71 21.68
CA ALA A 24 -8.56 -3.09 20.45
C ALA A 24 -8.24 -1.59 20.40
N ILE A 25 -8.38 -0.87 21.52
CA ILE A 25 -8.01 0.55 21.64
C ILE A 25 -6.49 0.73 21.43
N ALA A 26 -5.67 -0.12 22.04
CA ALA A 26 -4.22 -0.05 21.87
C ALA A 26 -3.80 -0.29 20.40
N LEU A 27 -4.41 -1.27 19.73
CA LEU A 27 -4.20 -1.56 18.31
C LEU A 27 -4.65 -0.38 17.44
N PHE A 28 -5.76 0.29 17.80
CA PHE A 28 -6.23 1.47 17.09
C PHE A 28 -5.22 2.63 17.13
N ILE A 29 -4.64 2.87 18.29
CA ILE A 29 -3.61 3.91 18.46
C ILE A 29 -2.38 3.56 17.61
N LEU A 30 -1.97 2.29 17.62
CA LEU A 30 -0.82 1.81 16.86
C LEU A 30 -1.06 1.90 15.34
N ASP A 31 -2.25 1.51 14.86
CA ASP A 31 -2.67 1.65 13.48
C ASP A 31 -2.60 3.11 12.99
N HIS A 32 -3.12 4.03 13.79
CA HIS A 32 -3.07 5.46 13.48
C HIS A 32 -1.65 6.03 13.44
N LEU A 33 -0.74 5.48 14.23
CA LEU A 33 0.67 5.88 14.20
C LEU A 33 1.32 5.47 12.87
N PHE A 34 1.06 4.25 12.39
CA PHE A 34 1.54 3.80 11.08
C PHE A 34 0.90 4.59 9.93
N PHE A 35 -0.38 4.91 10.02
CA PHE A 35 -1.07 5.73 9.03
C PHE A 35 -0.46 7.14 8.89
N LYS A 36 -0.05 7.75 10.00
CA LYS A 36 0.65 9.05 9.96
C LYS A 36 2.03 8.96 9.32
N LEU A 37 2.72 7.84 9.50
CA LEU A 37 4.01 7.60 8.86
C LEU A 37 3.88 7.51 7.33
N ALA A 38 2.81 6.87 6.84
CA ALA A 38 2.47 6.80 5.43
C ALA A 38 2.26 8.18 4.81
N PHE A 39 1.57 9.06 5.53
CA PHE A 39 1.31 10.41 5.06
C PHE A 39 2.60 11.22 4.86
N ALA A 40 3.56 11.10 5.76
CA ALA A 40 4.87 11.75 5.65
C ALA A 40 5.64 11.27 4.40
N MET A 41 5.55 9.98 4.05
CA MET A 41 6.16 9.42 2.84
C MET A 41 5.51 9.97 1.56
N ARG A 42 4.18 10.15 1.52
CA ARG A 42 3.49 10.76 0.36
C ARG A 42 4.00 12.18 0.08
N THR A 43 4.18 12.99 1.12
CA THR A 43 4.70 14.35 0.98
C THR A 43 6.13 14.36 0.42
N TYR A 44 6.95 13.41 0.79
CA TYR A 44 8.29 13.26 0.24
C TYR A 44 8.27 12.93 -1.25
N PHE A 45 7.43 12.00 -1.70
CA PHE A 45 7.29 11.65 -3.12
C PHE A 45 6.82 12.83 -3.97
N GLN A 46 5.86 13.61 -3.48
CA GLN A 46 5.39 14.82 -4.19
C GLN A 46 6.49 15.87 -4.36
N LYS A 47 7.47 15.90 -3.47
CA LYS A 47 8.57 16.86 -3.53
C LYS A 47 9.63 16.53 -4.59
N ILE A 48 9.75 15.25 -4.99
CA ILE A 48 10.75 14.77 -5.97
C ILE A 48 10.15 14.46 -7.34
N ALA A 49 8.82 14.51 -7.49
CA ALA A 49 8.13 14.29 -8.77
C ALA A 49 8.27 15.49 -9.70
N ASP A 50 8.27 15.25 -11.01
CA ASP A 50 8.31 16.31 -12.01
C ASP A 50 7.02 17.14 -11.94
N PRO A 51 7.09 18.49 -11.93
CA PRO A 51 5.92 19.37 -11.82
C PRO A 51 4.84 19.11 -12.88
N GLU A 52 5.21 18.72 -14.09
CA GLU A 52 4.27 18.44 -15.19
C GLU A 52 3.44 17.18 -14.95
N ASP A 53 3.99 16.20 -14.25
CA ASP A 53 3.32 14.91 -13.96
C ASP A 53 2.53 14.92 -12.66
N ILE A 54 2.78 15.87 -11.76
CA ILE A 54 2.11 15.94 -10.44
C ILE A 54 0.60 16.09 -10.60
N ALA A 55 0.13 16.97 -11.49
CA ALA A 55 -1.29 17.28 -11.64
C ALA A 55 -2.09 16.08 -12.20
N SER A 56 -1.56 15.44 -13.25
CA SER A 56 -2.23 14.28 -13.88
C SER A 56 -2.23 13.06 -12.96
N THR A 57 -1.12 12.78 -12.32
CA THR A 57 -0.99 11.67 -11.36
C THR A 57 -1.86 11.88 -10.13
N ALA A 58 -1.93 13.12 -9.61
CA ALA A 58 -2.80 13.46 -8.48
C ALA A 58 -4.28 13.30 -8.83
N ALA A 59 -4.70 13.68 -10.03
CA ALA A 59 -6.09 13.54 -10.48
C ALA A 59 -6.51 12.07 -10.58
N VAL A 60 -5.65 11.22 -11.16
CA VAL A 60 -5.89 9.77 -11.23
C VAL A 60 -5.94 9.14 -9.83
N ALA A 61 -4.97 9.46 -8.97
CA ALA A 61 -4.92 8.96 -7.60
C ALA A 61 -6.15 9.40 -6.80
N PHE A 62 -6.61 10.64 -6.98
CA PHE A 62 -7.82 11.16 -6.35
C PHE A 62 -9.07 10.39 -6.78
N THR A 63 -9.22 10.12 -8.07
CA THR A 63 -10.34 9.36 -8.62
C THR A 63 -10.36 7.93 -8.07
N ILE A 64 -9.23 7.23 -8.09
CA ILE A 64 -9.10 5.88 -7.55
C ILE A 64 -9.44 5.86 -6.05
N ASN A 65 -8.90 6.82 -5.28
CA ASN A 65 -9.17 6.92 -3.85
C ASN A 65 -10.66 7.17 -3.56
N HIS A 66 -11.35 7.98 -4.37
CA HIS A 66 -12.79 8.22 -4.18
C HIS A 66 -13.63 6.98 -4.49
N ILE A 67 -13.32 6.27 -5.57
CA ILE A 67 -13.98 5.01 -5.88
C ILE A 67 -13.76 4.01 -4.73
N ALA A 68 -12.53 3.86 -4.27
CA ALA A 68 -12.20 2.98 -3.16
C ALA A 68 -12.90 3.40 -1.85
N ALA A 69 -12.97 4.70 -1.56
CA ALA A 69 -13.62 5.23 -0.36
C ALA A 69 -15.13 4.93 -0.29
N VAL A 70 -15.77 4.71 -1.42
CA VAL A 70 -17.18 4.30 -1.49
C VAL A 70 -17.32 2.77 -1.55
N ALA A 71 -16.57 2.13 -2.45
CA ALA A 71 -16.71 0.70 -2.71
C ALA A 71 -16.23 -0.15 -1.52
N VAL A 72 -15.10 0.19 -0.91
CA VAL A 72 -14.51 -0.60 0.18
C VAL A 72 -15.40 -0.62 1.43
N PRO A 73 -15.90 0.51 1.97
CA PRO A 73 -16.82 0.48 3.10
C PRO A 73 -18.11 -0.26 2.81
N PHE A 74 -18.64 -0.15 1.59
CA PHE A 74 -19.85 -0.85 1.20
C PHE A 74 -19.65 -2.37 1.22
N VAL A 75 -18.61 -2.87 0.57
CA VAL A 75 -18.29 -4.31 0.52
C VAL A 75 -17.94 -4.82 1.92
N PHE A 76 -17.11 -4.10 2.66
CA PHE A 76 -16.72 -4.49 4.01
C PHE A 76 -17.88 -4.42 5.00
N GLY A 77 -18.84 -3.50 4.80
CA GLY A 77 -20.07 -3.46 5.57
C GLY A 77 -20.90 -4.74 5.39
N LEU A 78 -21.02 -5.25 4.16
CA LEU A 78 -21.69 -6.53 3.91
C LEU A 78 -20.96 -7.71 4.53
N VAL A 79 -19.62 -7.74 4.45
CA VAL A 79 -18.80 -8.79 5.07
C VAL A 79 -18.88 -8.72 6.60
N TRP A 80 -18.97 -7.51 7.16
CA TRP A 80 -19.13 -7.30 8.61
C TRP A 80 -20.39 -7.96 9.16
N LEU A 81 -21.48 -7.96 8.40
CA LEU A 81 -22.74 -8.63 8.79
C LEU A 81 -22.58 -10.15 8.91
N ILE A 82 -21.62 -10.74 8.21
CA ILE A 82 -21.31 -12.16 8.28
C ILE A 82 -20.36 -12.44 9.45
N SER A 83 -19.23 -11.72 9.49
CA SER A 83 -18.23 -11.84 10.56
C SER A 83 -17.32 -10.62 10.58
N PRO A 84 -17.24 -9.89 11.71
CA PRO A 84 -16.28 -8.79 11.85
C PRO A 84 -14.82 -9.22 11.66
N ALA A 85 -14.45 -10.42 12.09
CA ALA A 85 -13.09 -10.94 11.94
C ALA A 85 -12.68 -11.07 10.47
N LEU A 86 -13.60 -11.45 9.58
CA LEU A 86 -13.32 -11.56 8.13
C LEU A 86 -12.92 -10.24 7.51
N VAL A 87 -13.48 -9.12 7.97
CA VAL A 87 -13.11 -7.79 7.48
C VAL A 87 -11.65 -7.48 7.80
N PHE A 88 -11.21 -7.78 9.02
CA PHE A 88 -9.83 -7.57 9.43
C PHE A 88 -8.86 -8.51 8.72
N PHE A 89 -9.21 -9.77 8.52
CA PHE A 89 -8.39 -10.70 7.74
C PHE A 89 -8.32 -10.31 6.26
N ALA A 90 -9.40 -9.80 5.68
CA ALA A 90 -9.37 -9.24 4.33
C ALA A 90 -8.45 -8.00 4.26
N GLY A 91 -8.48 -7.12 5.27
CA GLY A 91 -7.56 -6.01 5.41
C GLY A 91 -6.10 -6.46 5.52
N ALA A 92 -5.82 -7.50 6.31
CA ALA A 92 -4.49 -8.10 6.38
C ALA A 92 -4.03 -8.65 5.03
N GLY A 93 -4.92 -9.33 4.29
CA GLY A 93 -4.63 -9.81 2.93
C GLY A 93 -4.31 -8.68 1.95
N MET A 94 -5.05 -7.58 2.01
CA MET A 94 -4.76 -6.37 1.21
C MET A 94 -3.40 -5.76 1.60
N ALA A 95 -3.07 -5.71 2.88
CA ALA A 95 -1.78 -5.21 3.36
C ALA A 95 -0.62 -6.10 2.87
N VAL A 96 -0.78 -7.42 2.85
CA VAL A 96 0.20 -8.35 2.26
C VAL A 96 0.39 -8.08 0.77
N GLY A 97 -0.70 -7.93 0.00
CA GLY A 97 -0.64 -7.57 -1.41
C GLY A 97 0.11 -6.26 -1.65
N SER A 98 -0.19 -5.23 -0.86
CA SER A 98 0.48 -3.93 -0.90
C SER A 98 1.95 -4.03 -0.52
N LEU A 99 2.31 -4.89 0.45
CA LEU A 99 3.69 -5.15 0.83
C LEU A 99 4.47 -5.75 -0.34
N VAL A 100 3.92 -6.77 -1.00
CA VAL A 100 4.53 -7.40 -2.18
C VAL A 100 4.74 -6.36 -3.28
N LEU A 101 3.72 -5.56 -3.60
CA LEU A 101 3.83 -4.50 -4.60
C LEU A 101 4.89 -3.45 -4.21
N SER A 102 4.97 -3.08 -2.93
CA SER A 102 5.97 -2.11 -2.46
C SER A 102 7.41 -2.63 -2.56
N MET A 103 7.61 -3.95 -2.46
CA MET A 103 8.93 -4.56 -2.66
C MET A 103 9.39 -4.56 -4.12
N LEU A 104 8.46 -4.44 -5.07
CA LEU A 104 8.75 -4.33 -6.51
C LEU A 104 9.21 -2.92 -6.91
N ILE A 105 9.04 -1.92 -6.04
CA ILE A 105 9.51 -0.55 -6.27
C ILE A 105 11.02 -0.50 -6.02
N PRO A 106 11.86 -0.01 -6.96
CA PRO A 106 13.29 0.16 -6.75
C PRO A 106 13.55 1.25 -5.72
N ARG A 107 14.68 1.15 -4.98
CA ARG A 107 15.07 2.15 -3.97
C ARG A 107 15.37 3.53 -4.55
N MET A 108 15.77 3.57 -5.82
CA MET A 108 16.04 4.82 -6.58
C MET A 108 15.27 4.71 -7.89
N PRO A 109 14.00 5.16 -7.94
CA PRO A 109 13.24 5.21 -9.19
C PRO A 109 13.87 6.26 -10.11
N ALA A 110 14.11 5.89 -11.38
CA ALA A 110 14.57 6.76 -12.42
C ALA A 110 13.77 6.48 -13.70
N VAL A 111 13.75 7.40 -14.63
CA VAL A 111 13.11 7.20 -15.92
C VAL A 111 13.72 5.98 -16.60
N GLY A 112 12.91 4.96 -16.90
CA GLY A 112 13.34 3.67 -17.43
C GLY A 112 13.68 2.59 -16.38
N ASN A 113 13.68 2.92 -15.10
CA ASN A 113 13.89 1.99 -13.96
C ASN A 113 12.79 2.14 -12.92
N GLU A 114 11.54 2.07 -13.35
CA GLU A 114 10.35 2.30 -12.51
C GLU A 114 9.97 1.07 -11.67
N THR A 115 10.35 -0.13 -12.13
CA THR A 115 10.06 -1.38 -11.40
C THR A 115 11.23 -2.35 -11.44
N ARG A 116 11.42 -3.13 -10.37
CA ARG A 116 12.45 -4.19 -10.31
C ARG A 116 12.23 -5.31 -11.35
N LEU A 117 11.00 -5.50 -11.81
CA LEU A 117 10.68 -6.49 -12.84
C LEU A 117 11.31 -6.14 -14.19
N ARG A 118 11.41 -4.85 -14.53
CA ARG A 118 12.04 -4.40 -15.78
C ARG A 118 13.55 -4.56 -15.76
N ALA A 119 14.18 -4.37 -14.61
CA ALA A 119 15.61 -4.63 -14.44
C ALA A 119 15.95 -6.13 -14.66
N TRP A 120 15.04 -7.03 -14.27
CA TRP A 120 15.19 -8.47 -14.52
C TRP A 120 14.95 -8.85 -15.98
N ALA A 121 13.96 -8.29 -16.65
CA ALA A 121 13.67 -8.53 -18.07
C ALA A 121 14.70 -7.91 -19.01
N GLY A 122 15.38 -6.81 -18.62
CA GLY A 122 16.39 -6.12 -19.42
C GLY A 122 17.78 -6.80 -19.39
N SER A 123 18.04 -7.69 -18.43
CA SER A 123 19.32 -8.41 -18.33
C SER A 123 19.52 -9.49 -19.41
N ASP A 124 18.44 -9.90 -20.09
CA ASP A 124 18.48 -10.95 -21.11
C ASP A 124 18.69 -10.43 -22.54
N GLY A 125 18.67 -9.11 -22.74
CA GLY A 125 18.72 -8.47 -24.06
C GLY A 125 20.03 -7.75 -24.44
N SER A 126 21.04 -7.65 -23.54
CA SER A 126 22.22 -6.79 -23.80
C SER A 126 23.45 -7.53 -24.32
N LYS A 127 23.27 -8.69 -24.94
CA LYS A 127 24.34 -9.33 -25.75
C LYS A 127 24.04 -9.21 -27.24
N ARG A 128 24.01 -7.98 -27.79
CA ARG A 128 24.25 -7.80 -29.21
C ARG A 128 25.71 -7.37 -29.40
N PRO A 129 26.57 -8.16 -30.05
CA PRO A 129 27.87 -7.69 -30.44
C PRO A 129 27.69 -6.62 -31.51
N ALA A 130 28.42 -5.52 -31.34
CA ALA A 130 28.57 -4.51 -32.35
C ALA A 130 29.26 -5.14 -33.57
N ALA A 131 28.60 -5.06 -34.73
CA ALA A 131 29.18 -5.34 -36.03
C ALA A 131 29.68 -4.01 -36.63
#